data_4362cc7ee2a8d4049a1c1fbd9f59b636
#
_entry.id   4362cc7ee2a8d4049a1c1fbd9f59b636
#
_cell.length_a   1.000
_cell.length_b   1.000
_cell.length_c   1.000
_cell.angle_alpha   90.00
_cell.angle_beta   90.00
_cell.angle_gamma   90.00
#
_symmetry.space_group_name_H-M   'P 1'
#
loop_
_entity.id
_entity.type
_entity.pdbx_description
1 polymer ?
#
loop_
_entity_poly.entity_id
_entity_poly.type
_entity_poly.pdbx_seq_one_letter_code
_entity_poly.pdbx_strand_id
1 'polypeptide(L)'
;MVAELENKLRRSDMANIGSFKKSGQEFQGEIVTLSLQTKGVRIVPETDRTSDNAPSHRVYVGRAEIGAAWPKRSTEGREYLSVKLDDPSFNAPIYANLFDDEGAETYTLIWSRSRKPNGD
;
A
#
# COMPACT_ATOMS: atom_id res chain seq x y z
N MET A 1 1.40 -17.23 -15.53
CA MET A 1 0.02 -17.63 -15.30
C MET A 1 -0.47 -17.12 -13.97
N VAL A 2 -1.65 -16.56 -13.98
CA VAL A 2 -2.16 -15.94 -12.77
C VAL A 2 -2.34 -16.95 -11.64
N ALA A 3 -2.85 -18.11 -11.97
CA ALA A 3 -3.10 -19.12 -10.94
C ALA A 3 -1.82 -19.53 -10.23
N GLU A 4 -0.74 -19.66 -10.98
CA GLU A 4 0.52 -19.99 -10.36
C GLU A 4 0.99 -18.91 -9.42
N LEU A 5 0.85 -17.69 -9.87
CA LEU A 5 1.28 -16.57 -9.05
C LEU A 5 0.51 -16.53 -7.76
N GLU A 6 -0.78 -16.76 -7.84
CA GLU A 6 -1.60 -16.73 -6.65
C GLU A 6 -1.22 -17.82 -5.67
N ASN A 7 -0.87 -18.99 -6.18
CA ASN A 7 -0.43 -20.04 -5.30
C ASN A 7 0.84 -19.65 -4.56
N LYS A 8 1.75 -19.01 -5.26
CA LYS A 8 2.99 -18.58 -4.61
C LYS A 8 2.75 -17.54 -3.55
N LEU A 9 1.76 -16.71 -3.74
CA LEU A 9 1.53 -15.60 -2.82
C LEU A 9 0.89 -16.06 -1.52
N ARG A 10 0.45 -17.29 -1.42
CA ARG A 10 -0.11 -17.76 -0.16
C ARG A 10 -1.27 -16.89 0.27
N ARG A 11 -2.31 -16.94 -0.44
CA ARG A 11 -3.43 -16.04 -0.21
C ARG A 11 -4.04 -16.14 1.17
N SER A 12 -3.80 -17.23 1.87
CA SER A 12 -4.27 -17.31 3.24
C SER A 12 -3.63 -16.23 4.11
N ASP A 13 -2.48 -15.70 3.68
CA ASP A 13 -1.74 -14.67 4.43
C ASP A 13 -1.89 -13.29 3.85
N MET A 14 -2.52 -13.15 2.69
CA MET A 14 -2.53 -11.89 1.96
C MET A 14 -3.93 -11.56 1.53
N ALA A 15 -4.24 -10.28 1.48
CA ALA A 15 -5.56 -9.83 1.08
C ALA A 15 -5.45 -8.53 0.30
N ASN A 16 -6.25 -8.44 -0.75
CA ASN A 16 -6.39 -7.21 -1.50
C ASN A 16 -7.32 -6.30 -0.71
N ILE A 17 -6.78 -5.19 -0.20
CA ILE A 17 -7.57 -4.28 0.60
C ILE A 17 -7.76 -2.93 -0.07
N GLY A 18 -7.28 -2.76 -1.29
CA GLY A 18 -7.46 -1.48 -1.95
C GLY A 18 -7.16 -1.54 -3.41
N SER A 19 -7.74 -0.59 -4.13
CA SER A 19 -7.55 -0.46 -5.57
C SER A 19 -7.33 1.00 -5.87
N PHE A 20 -6.31 1.30 -6.67
CA PHE A 20 -5.90 2.66 -6.94
C PHE A 20 -5.62 2.84 -8.42
N LYS A 21 -5.76 4.10 -8.87
CA LYS A 21 -5.33 4.49 -10.19
C LYS A 21 -4.36 5.64 -10.05
N LYS A 22 -3.40 5.71 -10.94
CA LYS A 22 -2.43 6.78 -10.91
C LYS A 22 -2.95 7.95 -11.72
N SER A 23 -2.88 9.14 -11.13
CA SER A 23 -3.30 10.37 -11.76
C SER A 23 -2.16 11.35 -11.59
N GLY A 24 -1.41 11.59 -12.67
CA GLY A 24 -0.18 12.35 -12.54
C GLY A 24 0.81 11.58 -11.70
N GLN A 25 1.22 12.16 -10.58
CA GLN A 25 2.15 11.49 -9.69
C GLN A 25 1.48 11.02 -8.40
N GLU A 26 0.17 11.12 -8.36
CA GLU A 26 -0.56 10.75 -7.16
C GLU A 26 -1.41 9.52 -7.48
N PHE A 27 -1.72 8.74 -6.46
CA PHE A 27 -2.59 7.58 -6.61
C PHE A 27 -3.90 7.89 -5.91
N GLN A 28 -5.00 7.53 -6.54
CA GLN A 28 -6.33 7.77 -6.00
C GLN A 28 -7.12 6.48 -6.02
N GLY A 29 -7.81 6.18 -4.94
CA GLY A 29 -8.56 4.95 -4.89
C GLY A 29 -9.31 4.78 -3.59
N GLU A 30 -9.45 3.53 -3.18
CA GLU A 30 -10.22 3.20 -2.00
C GLU A 30 -9.57 2.08 -1.24
N ILE A 31 -9.87 2.03 0.05
CA ILE A 31 -9.41 0.96 0.93
C ILE A 31 -10.64 0.34 1.57
N VAL A 32 -10.74 -0.97 1.50
CA VAL A 32 -11.89 -1.70 2.03
C VAL A 32 -11.40 -2.90 2.82
N THR A 33 -11.63 -2.86 4.11
CA THR A 33 -11.43 -4.01 4.98
C THR A 33 -12.70 -4.17 5.79
N LEU A 34 -12.71 -5.12 6.70
CA LEU A 34 -13.89 -5.33 7.50
C LEU A 34 -14.20 -4.11 8.37
N SER A 35 -13.17 -3.48 8.90
CA SER A 35 -13.36 -2.36 9.82
C SER A 35 -13.09 -1.01 9.19
N LEU A 36 -12.53 -0.96 7.99
CA LEU A 36 -12.17 0.30 7.34
C LEU A 36 -12.69 0.27 5.91
N GLN A 37 -13.63 1.16 5.61
CA GLN A 37 -14.18 1.26 4.27
C GLN A 37 -14.22 2.72 3.91
N THR A 38 -13.30 3.15 3.07
CA THR A 38 -13.19 4.55 2.74
C THR A 38 -12.83 4.71 1.27
N LYS A 39 -13.50 5.63 0.61
CA LYS A 39 -13.19 6.04 -0.75
C LYS A 39 -12.47 7.38 -0.68
N GLY A 40 -11.97 7.80 -1.82
CA GLY A 40 -11.30 9.09 -1.86
C GLY A 40 -9.95 9.08 -1.16
N VAL A 41 -9.29 7.93 -1.15
CA VAL A 41 -7.96 7.82 -0.58
C VAL A 41 -6.97 8.33 -1.60
N ARG A 42 -6.05 9.19 -1.18
CA ARG A 42 -5.01 9.73 -2.06
C ARG A 42 -3.65 9.42 -1.49
N ILE A 43 -2.76 8.93 -2.33
CA ILE A 43 -1.37 8.74 -1.98
C ILE A 43 -0.60 9.78 -2.79
N VAL A 44 -0.07 10.77 -2.11
CA VAL A 44 0.44 11.99 -2.71
C VAL A 44 1.95 12.06 -2.52
N PRO A 45 2.72 12.40 -3.58
CA PRO A 45 4.17 12.48 -3.41
C PRO A 45 4.55 13.56 -2.41
N GLU A 46 5.56 13.24 -1.63
CA GLU A 46 6.10 14.15 -0.63
C GLU A 46 7.22 14.93 -1.29
N THR A 47 7.09 16.23 -1.35
CA THR A 47 8.06 17.07 -2.04
C THR A 47 9.21 17.50 -1.14
N ASP A 48 9.11 17.24 0.14
CA ASP A 48 10.02 17.79 1.13
C ASP A 48 10.78 16.70 1.86
N ARG A 49 11.27 15.72 1.11
CA ARG A 49 12.03 14.65 1.74
C ARG A 49 13.34 15.20 2.25
N THR A 50 13.56 15.02 3.55
CA THR A 50 14.78 15.51 4.15
C THR A 50 15.86 14.46 4.20
N SER A 51 15.51 13.19 3.96
CA SER A 51 16.49 12.12 3.97
C SER A 51 15.95 10.95 3.17
N ASP A 52 16.82 9.98 2.88
CA ASP A 52 16.42 8.80 2.16
C ASP A 52 15.46 7.93 2.98
N ASN A 53 15.46 8.10 4.30
CA ASN A 53 14.57 7.34 5.16
C ASN A 53 13.20 7.98 5.30
N ALA A 54 13.02 9.18 4.80
CA ALA A 54 11.73 9.84 4.86
C ALA A 54 10.80 9.21 3.83
N PRO A 55 9.50 9.23 4.09
CA PRO A 55 8.57 8.65 3.12
C PRO A 55 8.55 9.43 1.82
N SER A 56 8.32 8.71 0.73
CA SER A 56 8.21 9.33 -0.57
C SER A 56 6.80 9.84 -0.85
N HIS A 57 5.83 9.33 -0.11
CA HIS A 57 4.42 9.69 -0.30
C HIS A 57 3.73 9.76 1.04
N ARG A 58 2.62 10.51 1.07
CA ARG A 58 1.74 10.57 2.22
C ARG A 58 0.36 10.12 1.80
N VAL A 59 -0.38 9.54 2.74
CA VAL A 59 -1.71 9.01 2.44
C VAL A 59 -2.74 9.86 3.16
N TYR A 60 -3.74 10.30 2.39
CA TYR A 60 -4.79 11.18 2.91
C TYR A 60 -6.17 10.63 2.60
N VAL A 61 -7.09 10.88 3.50
CA VAL A 61 -8.51 10.73 3.25
C VAL A 61 -9.13 12.08 3.58
N GLY A 62 -9.63 12.78 2.54
CA GLY A 62 -10.05 14.15 2.75
C GLY A 62 -8.85 14.97 3.21
N ARG A 63 -8.99 15.55 4.40
CA ARG A 63 -7.90 16.32 4.97
C ARG A 63 -7.13 15.59 6.04
N ALA A 64 -7.49 14.33 6.30
CA ALA A 64 -6.83 13.57 7.35
C ALA A 64 -5.65 12.81 6.76
N GLU A 65 -4.49 13.01 7.33
CA GLU A 65 -3.31 12.23 6.95
C GLU A 65 -3.37 10.93 7.73
N ILE A 66 -3.48 9.82 7.03
CA ILE A 66 -3.63 8.52 7.67
C ILE A 66 -2.45 7.60 7.45
N GLY A 67 -1.41 8.06 6.76
CA GLY A 67 -0.28 7.16 6.57
C GLY A 67 0.78 7.74 5.68
N ALA A 68 1.74 6.89 5.37
CA ALA A 68 2.87 7.26 4.54
C ALA A 68 3.33 6.04 3.76
N ALA A 69 4.15 6.28 2.74
CA ALA A 69 4.63 5.20 1.90
C ALA A 69 6.09 5.43 1.55
N TRP A 70 6.82 4.33 1.38
CA TRP A 70 8.23 4.34 1.05
C TRP A 70 8.46 3.49 -0.19
N PRO A 71 9.35 3.93 -1.09
CA PRO A 71 9.65 3.12 -2.27
C PRO A 71 10.51 1.92 -1.87
N LYS A 72 10.17 0.77 -2.41
CA LYS A 72 10.90 -0.45 -2.16
C LYS A 72 11.09 -1.20 -3.46
N ARG A 73 11.99 -2.16 -3.43
CA ARG A 73 12.24 -3.02 -4.59
C ARG A 73 12.33 -4.44 -4.10
N SER A 74 11.60 -5.33 -4.76
CA SER A 74 11.63 -6.73 -4.42
C SER A 74 12.94 -7.36 -4.87
N THR A 75 13.18 -8.58 -4.43
CA THR A 75 14.39 -9.30 -4.84
C THR A 75 14.40 -9.57 -6.33
N GLU A 76 13.25 -9.50 -6.98
CA GLU A 76 13.16 -9.68 -8.42
C GLU A 76 13.29 -8.39 -9.18
N GLY A 77 13.55 -7.29 -8.48
CA GLY A 77 13.72 -6.00 -9.13
C GLY A 77 12.44 -5.24 -9.37
N ARG A 78 11.33 -5.73 -8.87
CA ARG A 78 10.05 -5.05 -9.07
C ARG A 78 9.87 -3.96 -8.02
N GLU A 79 9.51 -2.78 -8.49
CA GLU A 79 9.33 -1.65 -7.59
C GLU A 79 7.91 -1.61 -7.06
N TYR A 80 7.77 -1.23 -5.81
CA TYR A 80 6.47 -1.08 -5.19
C TYR A 80 6.58 -0.07 -4.05
N LEU A 81 5.44 0.31 -3.50
CA LEU A 81 5.41 1.20 -2.33
C LEU A 81 5.02 0.41 -1.11
N SER A 82 5.82 0.54 -0.07
CA SER A 82 5.49 -0.02 1.23
C SER A 82 4.66 1.04 1.97
N VAL A 83 3.44 0.69 2.36
CA VAL A 83 2.48 1.64 2.89
C VAL A 83 2.19 1.32 4.33
N LYS A 84 2.26 2.35 5.18
CA LYS A 84 1.88 2.23 6.57
C LYS A 84 0.70 3.15 6.82
N LEU A 85 -0.39 2.59 7.28
CA LEU A 85 -1.59 3.34 7.61
C LEU A 85 -1.73 3.36 9.12
N ASP A 86 -1.88 4.54 9.68
CA ASP A 86 -1.98 4.69 11.12
C ASP A 86 -2.77 5.93 11.43
N ASP A 87 -3.87 5.76 12.13
CA ASP A 87 -4.75 6.84 12.49
C ASP A 87 -5.25 6.60 13.91
N PRO A 88 -5.54 7.65 14.66
CA PRO A 88 -6.04 7.44 16.02
C PRO A 88 -7.26 6.55 16.13
N SER A 89 -8.03 6.42 15.04
CA SER A 89 -9.19 5.54 15.04
C SER A 89 -8.83 4.07 14.84
N PHE A 90 -7.57 3.77 14.55
CA PHE A 90 -7.13 2.39 14.32
C PHE A 90 -6.60 1.79 15.62
N ASN A 91 -6.87 0.50 15.82
CA ASN A 91 -6.32 -0.19 16.98
C ASN A 91 -4.82 -0.39 16.85
N ALA A 92 -4.35 -0.54 15.62
CA ALA A 92 -2.94 -0.78 15.37
C ALA A 92 -2.63 -0.33 13.95
N PRO A 93 -1.37 -0.04 13.65
CA PRO A 93 -1.01 0.33 12.28
C PRO A 93 -1.29 -0.82 11.32
N ILE A 94 -1.60 -0.46 10.08
CA ILE A 94 -1.81 -1.41 9.01
C ILE A 94 -0.64 -1.28 8.05
N TYR A 95 0.01 -2.40 7.75
CA TYR A 95 1.12 -2.41 6.81
C TYR A 95 0.69 -3.16 5.55
N ALA A 96 0.90 -2.53 4.41
CA ALA A 96 0.48 -3.11 3.15
C ALA A 96 1.47 -2.68 2.08
N ASN A 97 1.33 -3.26 0.90
CA ASN A 97 2.19 -2.91 -0.23
C ASN A 97 1.32 -2.60 -1.43
N LEU A 98 1.70 -1.55 -2.15
CA LEU A 98 1.00 -1.12 -3.34
C LEU A 98 1.78 -1.59 -4.55
N PHE A 99 1.18 -2.48 -5.34
CA PHE A 99 1.81 -3.07 -6.51
C PHE A 99 1.11 -2.62 -7.78
N ASP A 100 1.91 -2.44 -8.82
CA ASP A 100 1.42 -2.16 -10.16
C ASP A 100 0.77 -3.43 -10.72
N ASP A 101 -0.45 -3.31 -11.20
CA ASP A 101 -1.13 -4.41 -11.87
C ASP A 101 -0.68 -4.40 -13.32
N GLU A 102 0.30 -5.21 -13.62
CA GLU A 102 0.93 -5.20 -14.92
C GLU A 102 -0.12 -5.36 -16.01
N GLY A 103 0.00 -4.54 -17.04
CA GLY A 103 -0.91 -4.60 -18.15
C GLY A 103 -2.20 -3.83 -17.94
N ALA A 104 -2.37 -3.24 -16.78
CA ALA A 104 -3.54 -2.42 -16.49
C ALA A 104 -3.05 -1.10 -15.93
N GLU A 105 -3.93 -0.14 -15.85
CA GLU A 105 -3.55 1.18 -15.32
C GLU A 105 -3.94 1.31 -13.88
N THR A 106 -3.99 0.20 -13.18
CA THR A 106 -4.42 0.18 -11.79
C THR A 106 -3.30 -0.34 -10.91
N TYR A 107 -3.46 -0.10 -9.62
CA TYR A 107 -2.54 -0.55 -8.59
C TYR A 107 -3.37 -1.22 -7.50
N THR A 108 -2.83 -2.27 -6.92
CA THR A 108 -3.53 -3.02 -5.89
C THR A 108 -2.78 -2.89 -4.58
N LEU A 109 -3.51 -2.57 -3.53
CA LEU A 109 -2.94 -2.49 -2.18
C LEU A 109 -3.17 -3.84 -1.51
N ILE A 110 -2.08 -4.49 -1.15
CA ILE A 110 -2.13 -5.85 -0.63
C ILE A 110 -1.61 -5.86 0.80
N TRP A 111 -2.43 -6.38 1.70
CA TRP A 111 -2.11 -6.52 3.10
C TRP A 111 -1.72 -7.97 3.36
N SER A 112 -0.67 -8.17 4.14
CA SER A 112 -0.34 -9.52 4.56
C SER A 112 -0.16 -9.52 6.07
N ARG A 113 -0.50 -10.64 6.68
CA ARG A 113 -0.34 -10.76 8.11
C ARG A 113 1.14 -10.79 8.45
N SER A 114 1.54 -9.98 9.41
CA SER A 114 2.93 -9.88 9.81
C SER A 114 3.34 -11.15 10.54
N ARG A 115 4.52 -11.65 10.23
CA ARG A 115 5.07 -12.78 10.92
C ARG A 115 6.07 -12.32 11.89
N LYS A 116 6.56 -12.23 11.83
CA LYS A 116 7.62 -11.73 12.32
C LYS A 116 8.61 -12.10 12.42
N PRO A 117 8.74 -11.96 12.10
CA PRO A 117 9.60 -11.94 12.07
C PRO A 117 10.34 -11.78 12.13
N ASN A 118 10.32 -11.67 12.04
CA ASN A 118 10.90 -11.47 12.01
C ASN A 118 11.08 -11.31 11.96
N GLY A 119 10.64 -11.45 11.97
CA GLY A 119 10.66 -11.40 11.85
C GLY A 119 10.59 -11.28 11.61
N ASP A 120 10.37 -11.35 11.55
CA ASP A 120 10.41 -11.41 11.42
C ASP A 120 10.57 -11.34 11.30
#